data_f9edcf73de974dcf06e953a5acccc42e
#
_entry.id   f9edcf73de974dcf06e953a5acccc42e
#
_cell.length_a   1.000
_cell.length_b   1.000
_cell.length_c   1.000
_cell.angle_alpha   90.00
_cell.angle_beta   90.00
_cell.angle_gamma   90.00
#
_symmetry.space_group_name_H-M   'P 1'
#
loop_
_entity.id
_entity.type
_entity.pdbx_description
1 polymer ?
#
loop_
_entity_poly.entity_id
_entity_poly.type
_entity_poly.pdbx_seq_one_letter_code
_entity_poly.pdbx_strand_id
1 'polypeptide(L)'
;GYRPDLFVALAIVHVWLARRHLRQHFRLYASGLAVGLIPMIVHLVMAGIGPSLRGMVLDPVFHLRAGRSLPRPPAFSRIDGALQAVAEGPADAPWWRVPALSANHQLFVWFFVVIFIAIGLPLMVWRLARTTRWSRPQHVVLMAGSLLGLGMLPQALQRPDSTHLSWGSCVSFALVPCLIIELIPGRRLPRIVTRRPALSAAIAIGVVLLVVCPFFTYRYYLLQSRVSVGNKVSGYEVHRGERNFWFGNQALQHSSQAVIDMLAAKSHAGERLLVGPADLSRTIYSDAVFYYLFPELTPATYYIEMDPGLADRPGSRLASDVASADWVLLTNFWTGWFEPNASIDRGSDAPNQVVATQFCKVGDWDNSLVMLYHRCAHGDGVSPALVGVGAQRRADFEHELVKRHMTSQQLSVAQG
;
A
#
# COMPACT_ATOMS: atom_id res chain seq x y z
N GLY A 1 7.03 0.14 9.65
CA GLY A 1 7.48 -1.19 9.23
C GLY A 1 8.77 -1.13 8.44
N TYR A 2 9.65 -2.08 8.67
CA TYR A 2 10.88 -2.19 7.90
C TYR A 2 10.56 -2.69 6.49
N ARG A 3 11.09 -2.00 5.49
CA ARG A 3 10.90 -2.33 4.08
C ARG A 3 12.23 -2.84 3.51
N PRO A 4 12.42 -4.16 3.38
CA PRO A 4 13.68 -4.75 2.92
C PRO A 4 14.06 -4.36 1.49
N ASP A 5 13.08 -4.06 0.65
CA ASP A 5 13.28 -3.55 -0.71
C ASP A 5 13.99 -2.19 -0.73
N LEU A 6 13.61 -1.27 0.17
CA LEU A 6 14.30 0.03 0.30
C LEU A 6 15.71 -0.12 0.85
N PHE A 7 15.95 -1.10 1.73
CA PHE A 7 17.30 -1.37 2.22
C PHE A 7 18.24 -1.79 1.09
N VAL A 8 17.79 -2.65 0.19
CA VAL A 8 18.59 -3.08 -0.97
C VAL A 8 18.92 -1.88 -1.87
N ALA A 9 17.92 -1.03 -2.16
CA ALA A 9 18.11 0.18 -2.95
C ALA A 9 19.14 1.13 -2.33
N LEU A 10 19.02 1.39 -1.04
CA LEU A 10 19.97 2.23 -0.29
C LEU A 10 21.37 1.60 -0.22
N ALA A 11 21.48 0.28 -0.04
CA ALA A 11 22.76 -0.43 -0.02
C ALA A 11 23.49 -0.28 -1.37
N ILE A 12 22.79 -0.44 -2.50
CA ILE A 12 23.36 -0.24 -3.84
C ILE A 12 23.92 1.17 -3.99
N VAL A 13 23.15 2.19 -3.60
CA VAL A 13 23.58 3.60 -3.65
C VAL A 13 24.81 3.82 -2.76
N HIS A 14 24.77 3.28 -1.54
CA HIS A 14 25.86 3.45 -0.59
C HIS A 14 27.15 2.78 -1.08
N VAL A 15 27.07 1.53 -1.54
CA VAL A 15 28.24 0.81 -2.14
C VAL A 15 28.78 1.58 -3.35
N TRP A 16 27.90 2.12 -4.20
CA TRP A 16 28.33 2.90 -5.34
C TRP A 16 29.05 4.20 -4.94
N LEU A 17 28.53 4.93 -3.96
CA LEU A 17 29.19 6.15 -3.45
C LEU A 17 30.52 5.84 -2.77
N ALA A 18 30.57 4.77 -1.97
CA ALA A 18 31.73 4.37 -1.20
C ALA A 18 32.83 3.69 -2.04
N ARG A 19 32.53 3.18 -3.25
CA ARG A 19 33.37 2.26 -4.03
C ARG A 19 34.82 2.66 -4.20
N ARG A 20 35.12 3.98 -4.23
CA ARG A 20 36.49 4.49 -4.37
C ARG A 20 37.25 4.56 -3.05
N HIS A 21 36.53 4.67 -1.95
CA HIS A 21 37.09 4.91 -0.63
C HIS A 21 36.76 3.79 0.38
N LEU A 22 36.05 2.74 -0.06
CA LEU A 22 35.56 1.70 0.83
C LEU A 22 36.69 1.02 1.61
N ARG A 23 37.82 0.71 0.94
CA ARG A 23 38.98 0.11 1.60
C ARG A 23 39.65 1.05 2.60
N GLN A 24 39.73 2.35 2.25
CA GLN A 24 40.42 3.37 3.03
C GLN A 24 39.61 3.75 4.29
N HIS A 25 38.27 3.78 4.17
CA HIS A 25 37.36 4.20 5.26
C HIS A 25 36.48 3.07 5.79
N PHE A 26 36.90 1.81 5.55
CA PHE A 26 36.10 0.63 5.95
C PHE A 26 35.63 0.67 7.41
N ARG A 27 36.53 1.05 8.34
CA ARG A 27 36.20 1.16 9.76
C ARG A 27 35.10 2.17 10.06
N LEU A 28 35.13 3.34 9.37
CA LEU A 28 34.10 4.36 9.51
C LEU A 28 32.75 3.89 8.97
N TYR A 29 32.76 3.21 7.82
CA TYR A 29 31.53 2.65 7.27
C TYR A 29 30.98 1.53 8.15
N ALA A 30 31.83 0.64 8.65
CA ALA A 30 31.43 -0.45 9.53
C ALA A 30 30.87 0.06 10.86
N SER A 31 31.53 1.07 11.47
CA SER A 31 31.01 1.65 12.72
C SER A 31 29.71 2.41 12.50
N GLY A 32 29.58 3.19 11.41
CA GLY A 32 28.33 3.87 11.09
C GLY A 32 27.19 2.90 10.83
N LEU A 33 27.46 1.80 10.12
CA LEU A 33 26.48 0.73 9.90
C LEU A 33 26.10 0.06 11.22
N ALA A 34 27.07 -0.27 12.08
CA ALA A 34 26.81 -0.87 13.39
C ALA A 34 25.92 0.01 14.25
N VAL A 35 26.24 1.31 14.33
CA VAL A 35 25.42 2.29 15.09
C VAL A 35 24.02 2.41 14.47
N GLY A 36 23.92 2.50 13.15
CA GLY A 36 22.63 2.59 12.45
C GLY A 36 21.75 1.35 12.59
N LEU A 37 22.34 0.17 12.84
CA LEU A 37 21.63 -1.08 13.05
C LEU A 37 21.21 -1.31 14.51
N ILE A 38 21.68 -0.50 15.49
CA ILE A 38 21.33 -0.67 16.89
C ILE A 38 19.81 -0.79 17.12
N PRO A 39 18.95 0.10 16.59
CA PRO A 39 17.50 -0.03 16.80
C PRO A 39 16.94 -1.35 16.26
N MET A 40 17.48 -1.81 15.13
CA MET A 40 17.07 -3.10 14.55
C MET A 40 17.55 -4.28 15.40
N ILE A 41 18.77 -4.22 15.92
CA ILE A 41 19.31 -5.27 16.81
C ILE A 41 18.49 -5.34 18.09
N VAL A 42 18.15 -4.20 18.69
CA VAL A 42 17.27 -4.13 19.87
C VAL A 42 15.92 -4.77 19.56
N HIS A 43 15.32 -4.41 18.42
CA HIS A 43 14.05 -5.03 17.97
C HIS A 43 14.18 -6.55 17.78
N LEU A 44 15.25 -7.02 17.13
CA LEU A 44 15.50 -8.46 16.93
C LEU A 44 15.63 -9.23 18.26
N VAL A 45 16.28 -8.63 19.24
CA VAL A 45 16.43 -9.23 20.59
C VAL A 45 15.09 -9.27 21.31
N MET A 46 14.32 -8.17 21.27
CA MET A 46 13.03 -8.05 21.97
C MET A 46 11.94 -8.95 21.32
N ALA A 47 11.88 -9.00 20.02
CA ALA A 47 10.87 -9.77 19.26
C ALA A 47 11.28 -11.23 19.03
N GLY A 48 12.54 -11.57 19.28
CA GLY A 48 13.14 -12.86 18.94
C GLY A 48 13.64 -12.92 17.50
N ILE A 49 14.80 -13.55 17.29
CA ILE A 49 15.48 -13.60 16.00
C ILE A 49 14.64 -14.38 14.97
N GLY A 50 14.09 -15.52 15.36
CA GLY A 50 13.27 -16.37 14.46
C GLY A 50 12.03 -15.67 13.93
N PRO A 51 11.12 -15.18 14.79
CA PRO A 51 9.95 -14.40 14.38
C PRO A 51 10.29 -13.17 13.54
N SER A 52 11.35 -12.45 13.92
CA SER A 52 11.79 -11.26 13.18
C SER A 52 12.32 -11.60 11.79
N LEU A 53 13.17 -12.62 11.66
CA LEU A 53 13.68 -13.06 10.36
C LEU A 53 12.52 -13.53 9.46
N ARG A 54 11.58 -14.26 10.01
CA ARG A 54 10.39 -14.70 9.30
C ARG A 54 9.57 -13.52 8.83
N GLY A 55 9.15 -12.63 9.74
CA GLY A 55 8.25 -11.52 9.44
C GLY A 55 8.89 -10.40 8.62
N MET A 56 10.22 -10.19 8.73
CA MET A 56 10.91 -9.12 8.01
C MET A 56 11.50 -9.54 6.67
N VAL A 57 11.84 -10.82 6.51
CA VAL A 57 12.57 -11.30 5.32
C VAL A 57 11.82 -12.43 4.63
N LEU A 58 11.57 -13.55 5.34
CA LEU A 58 11.07 -14.76 4.68
C LEU A 58 9.64 -14.56 4.16
N ASP A 59 8.73 -14.10 5.00
CA ASP A 59 7.34 -13.89 4.59
C ASP A 59 7.23 -12.79 3.53
N PRO A 60 7.77 -11.56 3.70
CA PRO A 60 7.66 -10.53 2.67
C PRO A 60 8.30 -10.89 1.34
N VAL A 61 9.41 -11.61 1.34
CA VAL A 61 10.15 -11.93 0.11
C VAL A 61 9.57 -13.14 -0.61
N PHE A 62 9.22 -14.20 0.13
CA PHE A 62 8.89 -15.49 -0.48
C PHE A 62 7.40 -15.86 -0.43
N HIS A 63 6.63 -15.32 0.52
CA HIS A 63 5.23 -15.70 0.71
C HIS A 63 4.23 -14.59 0.35
N LEU A 64 4.42 -13.38 0.89
CA LEU A 64 3.45 -12.29 0.71
C LEU A 64 3.34 -11.81 -0.74
N ARG A 65 4.44 -11.81 -1.46
CA ARG A 65 4.48 -11.28 -2.83
C ARG A 65 3.61 -12.05 -3.79
N ALA A 66 3.50 -13.36 -3.62
CA ALA A 66 2.70 -14.20 -4.50
C ALA A 66 1.19 -13.94 -4.32
N GLY A 67 0.75 -13.76 -3.07
CA GLY A 67 -0.66 -13.59 -2.74
C GLY A 67 -1.30 -12.31 -3.27
N ARG A 68 -0.52 -11.23 -3.41
CA ARG A 68 -1.00 -9.90 -3.84
C ARG A 68 -0.40 -9.42 -5.16
N SER A 69 0.33 -10.26 -5.88
CA SER A 69 0.90 -9.87 -7.17
C SER A 69 -0.20 -9.63 -8.21
N LEU A 70 0.02 -8.66 -9.09
CA LEU A 70 -0.82 -8.43 -10.27
C LEU A 70 -0.08 -8.84 -11.54
N PRO A 71 -0.81 -9.12 -12.65
CA PRO A 71 -0.21 -9.42 -13.94
C PRO A 71 0.79 -8.34 -14.39
N ARG A 72 1.88 -8.77 -15.02
CA ARG A 72 2.97 -7.91 -15.52
C ARG A 72 3.27 -8.21 -16.98
N PRO A 73 3.09 -7.24 -17.89
CA PRO A 73 2.53 -5.89 -17.70
C PRO A 73 1.05 -5.93 -17.28
N PRO A 74 0.47 -4.80 -16.83
CA PRO A 74 -1.00 -4.67 -16.68
C PRO A 74 -1.70 -5.06 -17.96
N ALA A 75 -2.91 -5.61 -17.87
CA ALA A 75 -3.66 -5.99 -19.07
C ALA A 75 -3.98 -4.76 -19.94
N PHE A 76 -3.80 -4.89 -21.23
CA PHE A 76 -4.09 -3.81 -22.18
C PHE A 76 -5.60 -3.60 -22.39
N SER A 77 -6.39 -4.68 -22.37
CA SER A 77 -7.81 -4.67 -22.71
C SER A 77 -8.76 -4.55 -21.51
N ARG A 78 -8.26 -4.62 -20.29
CA ARG A 78 -9.09 -4.63 -19.08
C ARG A 78 -8.33 -4.07 -17.87
N ILE A 79 -9.07 -3.78 -16.80
CA ILE A 79 -8.53 -3.53 -15.47
C ILE A 79 -8.45 -4.86 -14.72
N ASP A 80 -7.31 -5.15 -14.09
CA ASP A 80 -7.06 -6.40 -13.37
C ASP A 80 -7.40 -6.32 -11.88
N GLY A 81 -7.74 -5.16 -11.35
CA GLY A 81 -8.03 -5.07 -9.93
C GLY A 81 -8.54 -3.70 -9.50
N ALA A 82 -9.07 -3.63 -8.31
CA ALA A 82 -9.76 -2.44 -7.84
C ALA A 82 -8.82 -1.26 -7.59
N LEU A 83 -7.55 -1.48 -7.16
CA LEU A 83 -6.55 -0.38 -7.13
C LEU A 83 -6.15 0.11 -8.52
N GLN A 84 -6.33 -0.71 -9.54
CA GLN A 84 -6.25 -0.27 -10.93
C GLN A 84 -7.53 0.44 -11.37
N ALA A 85 -8.71 -0.04 -10.92
CA ALA A 85 -10.01 0.57 -11.20
C ALA A 85 -10.15 1.99 -10.64
N VAL A 86 -9.37 2.34 -9.62
CA VAL A 86 -9.24 3.74 -9.16
C VAL A 86 -8.84 4.67 -10.30
N ALA A 87 -8.15 4.16 -11.32
CA ALA A 87 -7.83 4.92 -12.53
C ALA A 87 -9.07 5.24 -13.41
N GLU A 88 -10.18 4.54 -13.23
CA GLU A 88 -11.45 4.79 -13.94
C GLU A 88 -12.32 5.83 -13.23
N GLY A 89 -12.08 6.04 -11.92
CA GLY A 89 -12.85 6.99 -11.14
C GLY A 89 -12.83 8.37 -11.72
N PRO A 90 -13.94 9.13 -11.62
CA PRO A 90 -13.91 10.55 -11.81
C PRO A 90 -12.99 11.10 -10.70
N ALA A 91 -11.71 11.16 -10.95
CA ALA A 91 -10.96 12.20 -10.30
C ALA A 91 -11.84 13.45 -10.48
N ASP A 92 -11.94 14.31 -9.46
CA ASP A 92 -12.50 15.65 -9.63
C ASP A 92 -11.84 16.23 -10.88
N ALA A 93 -12.45 15.84 -12.02
CA ALA A 93 -11.79 15.93 -13.30
C ALA A 93 -11.54 17.41 -13.52
N PRO A 94 -10.29 17.81 -13.74
CA PRO A 94 -10.03 19.20 -14.07
C PRO A 94 -11.00 19.60 -15.15
N TRP A 95 -11.54 20.82 -15.07
CA TRP A 95 -12.48 21.38 -16.04
C TRP A 95 -12.04 21.24 -17.51
N TRP A 96 -10.77 21.01 -17.76
CA TRP A 96 -10.21 20.64 -19.05
C TRP A 96 -10.21 19.11 -19.21
N ARG A 97 -11.10 18.56 -19.95
CA ARG A 97 -11.00 17.17 -20.38
C ARG A 97 -10.22 17.13 -21.68
N VAL A 98 -8.96 16.73 -21.61
CA VAL A 98 -8.20 16.39 -22.80
C VAL A 98 -8.62 14.97 -23.21
N PRO A 99 -8.82 14.68 -24.52
CA PRO A 99 -8.97 13.30 -24.98
C PRO A 99 -7.80 12.47 -24.47
N ALA A 100 -8.09 11.50 -23.62
CA ALA A 100 -7.09 10.67 -22.97
C ALA A 100 -7.31 9.20 -23.33
N LEU A 101 -6.26 8.43 -23.22
CA LEU A 101 -6.35 6.98 -23.23
C LEU A 101 -7.30 6.49 -22.12
N SER A 102 -8.00 5.39 -22.34
CA SER A 102 -8.75 4.73 -21.27
C SER A 102 -7.83 4.31 -20.11
N ALA A 103 -8.38 4.10 -18.93
CA ALA A 103 -7.60 3.86 -17.74
C ALA A 103 -6.65 2.65 -17.84
N ASN A 104 -7.11 1.54 -18.43
CA ASN A 104 -6.27 0.36 -18.69
C ASN A 104 -5.10 0.68 -19.64
N HIS A 105 -5.34 1.44 -20.72
CA HIS A 105 -4.29 1.87 -21.62
C HIS A 105 -3.30 2.83 -20.96
N GLN A 106 -3.78 3.74 -20.10
CA GLN A 106 -2.91 4.63 -19.33
C GLN A 106 -2.01 3.82 -18.39
N LEU A 107 -2.56 2.84 -17.66
CA LEU A 107 -1.79 1.94 -16.79
C LEU A 107 -0.72 1.18 -17.55
N PHE A 108 -1.09 0.61 -18.68
CA PHE A 108 -0.18 -0.12 -19.55
C PHE A 108 0.98 0.76 -20.03
N VAL A 109 0.68 1.94 -20.57
CA VAL A 109 1.71 2.90 -21.02
C VAL A 109 2.57 3.34 -19.84
N TRP A 110 1.95 3.66 -18.70
CA TRP A 110 2.66 4.11 -17.50
C TRP A 110 3.62 3.07 -16.96
N PHE A 111 3.25 1.80 -16.98
CA PHE A 111 4.13 0.69 -16.61
C PHE A 111 5.44 0.71 -17.40
N PHE A 112 5.36 0.83 -18.71
CA PHE A 112 6.55 0.88 -19.56
C PHE A 112 7.33 2.19 -19.38
N VAL A 113 6.66 3.32 -19.22
CA VAL A 113 7.30 4.61 -18.95
C VAL A 113 8.13 4.54 -17.67
N VAL A 114 7.59 3.95 -16.59
CA VAL A 114 8.31 3.75 -15.32
C VAL A 114 9.56 2.89 -15.53
N ILE A 115 9.46 1.78 -16.25
CA ILE A 115 10.59 0.90 -16.56
C ILE A 115 11.66 1.64 -17.38
N PHE A 116 11.24 2.30 -18.45
CA PHE A 116 12.18 3.02 -19.33
C PHE A 116 12.91 4.13 -18.59
N ILE A 117 12.23 4.88 -17.75
CA ILE A 117 12.87 5.96 -16.98
C ILE A 117 13.77 5.37 -15.90
N ALA A 118 13.32 4.36 -15.15
CA ALA A 118 14.13 3.76 -14.08
C ALA A 118 15.43 3.13 -14.59
N ILE A 119 15.42 2.52 -15.76
CA ILE A 119 16.61 1.91 -16.40
C ILE A 119 17.39 2.95 -17.21
N GLY A 120 16.70 3.76 -17.99
CA GLY A 120 17.31 4.73 -18.89
C GLY A 120 18.07 5.83 -18.18
N LEU A 121 17.54 6.29 -17.04
CA LEU A 121 18.15 7.39 -16.28
C LEU A 121 19.58 7.06 -15.83
N PRO A 122 19.88 5.96 -15.12
CA PRO A 122 21.25 5.65 -14.73
C PRO A 122 22.16 5.38 -15.93
N LEU A 123 21.65 4.80 -17.02
CA LEU A 123 22.43 4.58 -18.24
C LEU A 123 22.84 5.92 -18.90
N MET A 124 21.91 6.86 -18.97
CA MET A 124 22.17 8.19 -19.54
C MET A 124 23.14 9.00 -18.66
N VAL A 125 22.96 8.97 -17.34
CA VAL A 125 23.89 9.63 -16.40
C VAL A 125 25.27 9.02 -16.48
N TRP A 126 25.36 7.69 -16.58
CA TRP A 126 26.63 6.98 -16.74
C TRP A 126 27.35 7.39 -18.04
N ARG A 127 26.61 7.45 -19.15
CA ARG A 127 27.16 7.92 -20.44
C ARG A 127 27.67 9.35 -20.36
N LEU A 128 26.87 10.24 -19.78
CA LEU A 128 27.23 11.65 -19.59
C LEU A 128 28.47 11.79 -18.70
N ALA A 129 28.53 11.07 -17.58
CA ALA A 129 29.63 11.10 -16.65
C ALA A 129 30.95 10.54 -17.23
N ARG A 130 30.88 9.58 -18.16
CA ARG A 130 32.07 9.06 -18.87
C ARG A 130 32.71 10.13 -19.74
N THR A 131 31.95 10.96 -20.41
CA THR A 131 32.44 12.05 -21.26
C THR A 131 33.05 13.18 -20.46
N THR A 132 32.58 13.42 -19.22
CA THR A 132 32.99 14.51 -18.34
C THR A 132 33.92 14.07 -17.19
N ARG A 133 34.40 12.82 -17.18
CA ARG A 133 35.29 12.21 -16.19
C ARG A 133 34.82 12.22 -14.74
N TRP A 134 33.50 12.21 -14.49
CA TRP A 134 32.95 12.23 -13.12
C TRP A 134 33.45 13.40 -12.23
N SER A 135 33.97 14.46 -12.84
CA SER A 135 34.53 15.61 -12.09
C SER A 135 33.46 16.52 -11.50
N ARG A 136 32.22 16.39 -11.96
CA ARG A 136 31.12 17.25 -11.52
C ARG A 136 30.31 16.58 -10.41
N PRO A 137 30.14 17.23 -9.25
CA PRO A 137 29.34 16.72 -8.13
C PRO A 137 27.90 16.38 -8.56
N GLN A 138 27.32 17.14 -9.49
CA GLN A 138 25.97 16.92 -10.00
C GLN A 138 25.79 15.52 -10.61
N HIS A 139 26.77 15.02 -11.35
CA HIS A 139 26.71 13.69 -11.95
C HIS A 139 26.74 12.58 -10.89
N VAL A 140 27.44 12.82 -9.76
CA VAL A 140 27.48 11.88 -8.63
C VAL A 140 26.12 11.83 -7.97
N VAL A 141 25.47 12.97 -7.72
CA VAL A 141 24.14 13.04 -7.12
C VAL A 141 23.09 12.45 -8.05
N LEU A 142 23.12 12.80 -9.34
CA LEU A 142 22.21 12.22 -10.34
C LEU A 142 22.34 10.70 -10.43
N MET A 143 23.56 10.16 -10.38
CA MET A 143 23.77 8.71 -10.40
C MET A 143 23.25 8.06 -9.12
N ALA A 144 23.54 8.61 -7.96
CA ALA A 144 23.07 8.09 -6.69
C ALA A 144 21.53 8.05 -6.65
N GLY A 145 20.88 9.15 -7.03
CA GLY A 145 19.43 9.22 -7.11
C GLY A 145 18.83 8.27 -8.16
N SER A 146 19.47 8.14 -9.33
CA SER A 146 18.98 7.24 -10.39
C SER A 146 19.12 5.76 -9.99
N LEU A 147 20.18 5.40 -9.27
CA LEU A 147 20.32 4.05 -8.71
C LEU A 147 19.29 3.78 -7.60
N LEU A 148 18.96 4.78 -6.79
CA LEU A 148 17.87 4.67 -5.82
C LEU A 148 16.53 4.44 -6.53
N GLY A 149 16.22 5.24 -7.57
CA GLY A 149 15.02 5.07 -8.37
C GLY A 149 14.93 3.71 -9.06
N LEU A 150 16.05 3.20 -9.58
CA LEU A 150 16.14 1.83 -10.13
C LEU A 150 15.87 0.78 -9.04
N GLY A 151 16.41 0.97 -7.84
CA GLY A 151 16.20 0.08 -6.71
C GLY A 151 14.75 0.07 -6.17
N MET A 152 13.93 1.08 -6.50
CA MET A 152 12.51 1.11 -6.19
C MET A 152 11.64 0.39 -7.22
N LEU A 153 12.17 0.08 -8.41
CA LEU A 153 11.43 -0.57 -9.50
C LEU A 153 10.76 -1.90 -9.10
N PRO A 154 11.34 -2.78 -8.25
CA PRO A 154 10.67 -4.01 -7.83
C PRO A 154 9.28 -3.80 -7.22
N GLN A 155 9.00 -2.67 -6.59
CA GLN A 155 7.67 -2.35 -6.05
C GLN A 155 6.64 -2.18 -7.18
N ALA A 156 6.98 -1.37 -8.19
CA ALA A 156 6.13 -1.18 -9.37
C ALA A 156 5.94 -2.48 -10.15
N LEU A 157 6.98 -3.33 -10.21
CA LEU A 157 6.90 -4.61 -10.90
C LEU A 157 6.10 -5.66 -10.15
N GLN A 158 6.11 -5.65 -8.81
CA GLN A 158 5.37 -6.61 -8.02
C GLN A 158 3.86 -6.44 -8.19
N ARG A 159 3.41 -5.19 -8.19
CA ARG A 159 2.02 -4.82 -8.20
C ARG A 159 1.83 -3.56 -9.06
N PRO A 160 1.64 -3.73 -10.37
CA PRO A 160 1.53 -2.60 -11.30
C PRO A 160 0.12 -1.97 -11.23
N ASP A 161 -0.24 -1.46 -10.07
CA ASP A 161 -1.37 -0.57 -9.87
C ASP A 161 -0.93 0.90 -9.81
N SER A 162 -1.90 1.79 -9.76
CA SER A 162 -1.65 3.22 -9.76
C SER A 162 -0.73 3.70 -8.63
N THR A 163 -0.93 3.18 -7.43
CA THR A 163 -0.17 3.57 -6.25
C THR A 163 1.28 3.09 -6.31
N HIS A 164 1.49 1.80 -6.62
CA HIS A 164 2.83 1.22 -6.67
C HIS A 164 3.66 1.74 -7.85
N LEU A 165 3.02 2.00 -9.01
CA LEU A 165 3.68 2.64 -10.14
C LEU A 165 4.14 4.07 -9.79
N SER A 166 3.32 4.82 -9.06
CA SER A 166 3.68 6.17 -8.62
C SER A 166 4.82 6.15 -7.60
N TRP A 167 4.75 5.27 -6.61
CA TRP A 167 5.81 5.13 -5.60
C TRP A 167 7.12 4.64 -6.20
N GLY A 168 7.06 3.65 -7.10
CA GLY A 168 8.25 3.12 -7.78
C GLY A 168 8.92 4.11 -8.73
N SER A 169 8.22 5.16 -9.15
CA SER A 169 8.71 6.14 -10.13
C SER A 169 9.07 7.49 -9.55
N CYS A 170 8.61 7.87 -8.35
CA CYS A 170 8.71 9.24 -7.83
C CYS A 170 10.14 9.80 -7.85
N VAL A 171 11.14 9.03 -7.43
CA VAL A 171 12.54 9.46 -7.43
C VAL A 171 13.06 9.61 -8.84
N SER A 172 12.82 8.63 -9.71
CA SER A 172 13.27 8.67 -11.09
C SER A 172 12.66 9.84 -11.85
N PHE A 173 11.36 10.09 -11.70
CA PHE A 173 10.68 11.22 -12.34
C PHE A 173 11.21 12.58 -11.88
N ALA A 174 11.48 12.73 -10.59
CA ALA A 174 12.05 13.97 -10.05
C ALA A 174 13.43 14.30 -10.63
N LEU A 175 14.19 13.30 -11.08
CA LEU A 175 15.53 13.49 -11.65
C LEU A 175 15.54 13.71 -13.16
N VAL A 176 14.47 13.34 -13.88
CA VAL A 176 14.40 13.52 -15.35
C VAL A 176 14.63 14.98 -15.78
N PRO A 177 14.00 16.00 -15.16
CA PRO A 177 14.28 17.40 -15.50
C PRO A 177 15.75 17.78 -15.35
N CYS A 178 16.40 17.31 -14.29
CA CYS A 178 17.80 17.58 -14.04
C CYS A 178 18.70 16.97 -15.12
N LEU A 179 18.41 15.72 -15.52
CA LEU A 179 19.15 15.07 -16.59
C LEU A 179 18.96 15.80 -17.94
N ILE A 180 17.74 16.19 -18.28
CA ILE A 180 17.45 16.91 -19.52
C ILE A 180 18.29 18.18 -19.61
N ILE A 181 18.43 18.93 -18.52
CA ILE A 181 19.22 20.14 -18.47
C ILE A 181 20.70 19.87 -18.69
N GLU A 182 21.23 18.83 -18.11
CA GLU A 182 22.64 18.43 -18.29
C GLU A 182 22.93 17.96 -19.74
N LEU A 183 21.90 17.47 -20.45
CA LEU A 183 22.03 17.02 -21.85
C LEU A 183 21.89 18.15 -22.88
N ILE A 184 21.21 19.24 -22.56
CA ILE A 184 20.99 20.35 -23.49
C ILE A 184 22.12 21.39 -23.39
N PRO A 185 22.84 21.62 -24.48
CA PRO A 185 23.87 22.67 -24.48
C PRO A 185 23.27 24.06 -24.16
N GLY A 186 23.75 24.72 -23.09
CA GLY A 186 23.18 25.95 -22.56
C GLY A 186 23.04 27.10 -23.55
N ARG A 187 23.81 27.09 -24.66
CA ARG A 187 23.73 28.09 -25.72
C ARG A 187 22.46 28.03 -26.59
N ARG A 188 21.68 26.94 -26.48
CA ARG A 188 20.46 26.71 -27.29
C ARG A 188 19.17 26.96 -26.55
N LEU A 189 19.24 27.31 -25.26
CA LEU A 189 18.04 27.50 -24.44
C LEU A 189 17.59 28.97 -24.42
N PRO A 190 16.27 29.25 -24.51
CA PRO A 190 15.72 30.59 -24.30
C PRO A 190 16.11 31.14 -22.92
N ARG A 191 16.26 32.46 -22.79
CA ARG A 191 16.67 33.12 -21.55
C ARG A 191 15.80 32.73 -20.33
N ILE A 192 14.51 32.51 -20.53
CA ILE A 192 13.60 32.08 -19.44
C ILE A 192 13.95 30.68 -18.94
N VAL A 193 14.32 29.77 -19.84
CA VAL A 193 14.74 28.41 -19.53
C VAL A 193 16.10 28.39 -18.85
N THR A 194 17.02 29.28 -19.25
CA THR A 194 18.36 29.37 -18.64
C THR A 194 18.34 29.95 -17.23
N ARG A 195 17.31 30.75 -16.87
CA ARG A 195 17.19 31.30 -15.51
C ARG A 195 16.67 30.28 -14.50
N ARG A 196 15.74 29.36 -14.91
CA ARG A 196 15.15 28.31 -14.07
C ARG A 196 15.00 27.03 -14.87
N PRO A 197 16.09 26.42 -15.32
CA PRO A 197 16.04 25.34 -16.28
C PRO A 197 15.32 24.10 -15.72
N ALA A 198 15.56 23.72 -14.45
CA ALA A 198 14.90 22.58 -13.83
C ALA A 198 13.37 22.74 -13.77
N LEU A 199 12.91 23.94 -13.40
CA LEU A 199 11.49 24.26 -13.36
C LEU A 199 10.86 24.20 -14.76
N SER A 200 11.54 24.77 -15.76
CA SER A 200 11.04 24.75 -17.15
C SER A 200 10.94 23.33 -17.71
N ALA A 201 11.94 22.48 -17.43
CA ALA A 201 11.91 21.08 -17.83
C ALA A 201 10.82 20.29 -17.05
N ALA A 202 10.64 20.55 -15.75
CA ALA A 202 9.57 19.94 -14.96
C ALA A 202 8.18 20.31 -15.49
N ILE A 203 7.96 21.58 -15.85
CA ILE A 203 6.71 22.05 -16.46
C ILE A 203 6.48 21.34 -17.81
N ALA A 204 7.50 21.30 -18.68
CA ALA A 204 7.38 20.64 -19.96
C ALA A 204 7.04 19.14 -19.83
N ILE A 205 7.71 18.42 -18.93
CA ILE A 205 7.41 17.02 -18.63
C ILE A 205 6.00 16.90 -18.06
N GLY A 206 5.63 17.75 -17.10
CA GLY A 206 4.29 17.75 -16.50
C GLY A 206 3.19 17.93 -17.56
N VAL A 207 3.39 18.83 -18.54
CA VAL A 207 2.45 19.02 -19.65
C VAL A 207 2.36 17.76 -20.51
N VAL A 208 3.49 17.14 -20.86
CA VAL A 208 3.49 15.90 -21.66
C VAL A 208 2.76 14.79 -20.89
N LEU A 209 3.02 14.63 -19.61
CA LEU A 209 2.37 13.62 -18.76
C LEU A 209 0.88 13.89 -18.58
N LEU A 210 0.44 15.15 -18.50
CA LEU A 210 -0.97 15.51 -18.45
C LEU A 210 -1.70 15.16 -19.76
N VAL A 211 -1.01 15.18 -20.87
CA VAL A 211 -1.59 14.77 -22.17
C VAL A 211 -1.64 13.24 -22.30
N VAL A 212 -0.56 12.56 -21.94
CA VAL A 212 -0.42 11.09 -22.13
C VAL A 212 -1.13 10.31 -21.03
N CYS A 213 -0.97 10.72 -19.78
CA CYS A 213 -1.49 10.04 -18.59
C CYS A 213 -2.15 11.05 -17.62
N PRO A 214 -3.23 11.73 -18.03
CA PRO A 214 -3.81 12.85 -17.26
C PRO A 214 -4.26 12.45 -15.86
N PHE A 215 -4.89 11.29 -15.71
CA PHE A 215 -5.37 10.79 -14.45
C PHE A 215 -4.21 10.61 -13.45
N PHE A 216 -3.17 9.86 -13.83
CA PHE A 216 -2.02 9.61 -12.97
C PHE A 216 -1.29 10.90 -12.60
N THR A 217 -1.08 11.79 -13.58
CA THR A 217 -0.38 13.06 -13.36
C THR A 217 -1.16 13.94 -12.40
N TYR A 218 -2.46 14.08 -12.61
CA TYR A 218 -3.30 14.90 -11.73
C TYR A 218 -3.37 14.30 -10.32
N ARG A 219 -3.80 13.04 -10.20
CA ARG A 219 -4.08 12.44 -8.90
C ARG A 219 -2.83 12.21 -8.06
N TYR A 220 -1.82 11.57 -8.64
CA TYR A 220 -0.66 11.13 -7.86
C TYR A 220 0.49 12.14 -7.78
N TYR A 221 0.51 13.13 -8.62
CA TYR A 221 1.55 14.17 -8.55
C TYR A 221 1.00 15.53 -8.15
N LEU A 222 -0.02 16.03 -8.82
CA LEU A 222 -0.54 17.36 -8.53
C LEU A 222 -1.41 17.40 -7.28
N LEU A 223 -2.35 16.46 -7.14
CA LEU A 223 -3.22 16.40 -5.96
C LEU A 223 -2.43 16.08 -4.69
N GLN A 224 -1.52 15.11 -4.73
CA GLN A 224 -0.64 14.79 -3.60
C GLN A 224 0.26 15.97 -3.22
N SER A 225 0.78 16.71 -4.20
CA SER A 225 1.55 17.92 -3.92
C SER A 225 0.70 18.99 -3.21
N ARG A 226 -0.56 19.15 -3.59
CA ARG A 226 -1.49 20.08 -2.93
C ARG A 226 -1.76 19.66 -1.48
N VAL A 227 -2.00 18.37 -1.24
CA VAL A 227 -2.18 17.84 0.13
C VAL A 227 -0.91 18.06 0.95
N SER A 228 0.27 17.83 0.39
CA SER A 228 1.55 17.99 1.08
C SER A 228 1.85 19.43 1.48
N VAL A 229 1.27 20.43 0.83
CA VAL A 229 1.39 21.85 1.22
C VAL A 229 0.23 22.35 2.09
N GLY A 230 -0.52 21.46 2.72
CA GLY A 230 -1.51 21.78 3.72
C GLY A 230 -2.94 22.01 3.20
N ASN A 231 -3.24 21.64 1.96
CA ASN A 231 -4.64 21.62 1.51
C ASN A 231 -5.42 20.51 2.24
N LYS A 232 -6.69 20.77 2.52
CA LYS A 232 -7.56 19.80 3.18
C LYS A 232 -7.62 18.50 2.38
N VAL A 233 -7.53 17.37 3.10
CA VAL A 233 -7.87 16.06 2.55
C VAL A 233 -9.38 16.03 2.30
N SER A 234 -9.80 15.66 1.11
CA SER A 234 -11.20 15.39 0.84
C SER A 234 -11.56 14.02 1.42
N GLY A 235 -12.54 13.96 2.30
CA GLY A 235 -12.97 12.70 2.90
C GLY A 235 -13.84 12.94 4.14
N TYR A 236 -14.35 11.84 4.67
CA TYR A 236 -15.18 11.80 5.86
C TYR A 236 -14.32 11.32 7.02
N GLU A 237 -14.15 12.18 8.01
CA GLU A 237 -13.26 11.93 9.14
C GLU A 237 -13.89 10.98 10.17
N VAL A 238 -13.10 10.01 10.62
CA VAL A 238 -13.31 9.28 11.87
C VAL A 238 -12.22 9.67 12.85
N HIS A 239 -12.54 9.75 14.13
CA HIS A 239 -11.58 10.17 15.15
C HIS A 239 -11.77 9.41 16.47
N ARG A 240 -10.69 9.34 17.22
CA ARG A 240 -10.65 8.88 18.62
C ARG A 240 -9.55 9.63 19.36
N GLY A 241 -9.96 10.54 20.24
CA GLY A 241 -9.01 11.47 20.89
C GLY A 241 -8.29 12.32 19.86
N GLU A 242 -6.95 12.32 19.89
CA GLU A 242 -6.12 13.05 18.92
C GLU A 242 -5.85 12.28 17.62
N ARG A 243 -6.32 11.05 17.51
CA ARG A 243 -6.11 10.21 16.34
C ARG A 243 -7.26 10.30 15.38
N ASN A 244 -6.96 10.46 14.12
CA ASN A 244 -7.97 10.56 13.06
C ASN A 244 -7.55 9.79 11.81
N PHE A 245 -8.55 9.49 10.99
CA PHE A 245 -8.41 8.88 9.68
C PHE A 245 -9.58 9.33 8.79
N TRP A 246 -9.41 9.30 7.46
CA TRP A 246 -10.45 9.75 6.52
C TRP A 246 -10.84 8.61 5.59
N PHE A 247 -12.15 8.39 5.47
CA PHE A 247 -12.72 7.51 4.45
C PHE A 247 -13.23 8.33 3.27
N GLY A 248 -13.19 7.75 2.07
CA GLY A 248 -13.73 8.37 0.86
C GLY A 248 -15.26 8.33 0.78
N ASN A 249 -15.94 7.64 1.69
CA ASN A 249 -17.39 7.40 1.67
C ASN A 249 -18.01 7.63 3.04
N GLN A 250 -19.20 8.27 3.06
CA GLN A 250 -19.91 8.61 4.30
C GLN A 250 -20.41 7.38 5.06
N ALA A 251 -20.85 6.32 4.36
CA ALA A 251 -21.32 5.10 5.03
C ALA A 251 -20.17 4.39 5.76
N LEU A 252 -18.98 4.34 5.15
CA LEU A 252 -17.78 3.81 5.81
C LEU A 252 -17.40 4.62 7.05
N GLN A 253 -17.49 5.94 6.97
CA GLN A 253 -17.22 6.82 8.11
C GLN A 253 -18.23 6.61 9.23
N HIS A 254 -19.54 6.59 8.91
CA HIS A 254 -20.60 6.40 9.90
C HIS A 254 -20.45 5.09 10.65
N SER A 255 -20.33 3.95 9.92
CA SER A 255 -20.14 2.63 10.52
C SER A 255 -18.86 2.53 11.34
N SER A 256 -17.77 3.12 10.83
CA SER A 256 -16.48 3.12 11.50
C SER A 256 -16.50 3.95 12.77
N GLN A 257 -17.11 5.14 12.76
CA GLN A 257 -17.23 5.96 13.97
C GLN A 257 -18.08 5.27 15.03
N ALA A 258 -19.20 4.67 14.63
CA ALA A 258 -20.08 3.95 15.55
C ALA A 258 -19.39 2.78 16.24
N VAL A 259 -18.60 1.98 15.51
CA VAL A 259 -17.81 0.90 16.11
C VAL A 259 -16.66 1.41 16.98
N ILE A 260 -16.01 2.51 16.59
CA ILE A 260 -14.98 3.17 17.40
C ILE A 260 -15.56 3.60 18.76
N ASP A 261 -16.69 4.27 18.76
CA ASP A 261 -17.35 4.73 19.98
C ASP A 261 -17.78 3.56 20.88
N MET A 262 -18.34 2.51 20.28
CA MET A 262 -18.75 1.30 20.99
C MET A 262 -17.53 0.57 21.63
N LEU A 263 -16.48 0.35 20.85
CA LEU A 263 -15.29 -0.34 21.32
C LEU A 263 -14.56 0.50 22.39
N ALA A 264 -14.49 1.83 22.21
CA ALA A 264 -13.91 2.73 23.20
C ALA A 264 -14.67 2.73 24.55
N ALA A 265 -16.00 2.57 24.50
CA ALA A 265 -16.84 2.54 25.71
C ALA A 265 -16.77 1.20 26.44
N LYS A 266 -16.42 0.08 25.76
CA LYS A 266 -16.53 -1.27 26.33
C LYS A 266 -15.20 -1.99 26.52
N SER A 267 -14.15 -1.62 25.79
CA SER A 267 -12.85 -2.29 25.87
C SER A 267 -11.99 -1.72 27.01
N HIS A 268 -11.04 -2.56 27.47
CA HIS A 268 -10.07 -2.23 28.50
C HIS A 268 -8.64 -2.33 27.94
N ALA A 269 -7.75 -1.51 28.46
CA ALA A 269 -6.35 -1.54 28.07
C ALA A 269 -5.74 -2.93 28.30
N GLY A 270 -4.99 -3.40 27.30
CA GLY A 270 -4.35 -4.73 27.32
C GLY A 270 -5.20 -5.85 26.70
N GLU A 271 -6.50 -5.65 26.50
CA GLU A 271 -7.33 -6.61 25.78
C GLU A 271 -6.84 -6.78 24.34
N ARG A 272 -7.16 -7.93 23.77
CA ARG A 272 -6.68 -8.34 22.45
C ARG A 272 -7.74 -8.07 21.39
N LEU A 273 -7.39 -7.28 20.40
CA LEU A 273 -8.24 -6.97 19.26
C LEU A 273 -7.77 -7.71 18.00
N LEU A 274 -8.68 -8.40 17.32
CA LEU A 274 -8.49 -8.87 15.95
C LEU A 274 -9.31 -8.01 15.00
N VAL A 275 -8.68 -7.49 13.95
CA VAL A 275 -9.36 -6.80 12.86
C VAL A 275 -9.18 -7.62 11.58
N GLY A 276 -10.27 -7.85 10.85
CA GLY A 276 -10.21 -8.64 9.62
C GLY A 276 -11.40 -8.40 8.68
N PRO A 277 -11.37 -9.01 7.48
CA PRO A 277 -12.51 -9.02 6.58
C PRO A 277 -13.67 -9.81 7.18
N ALA A 278 -14.90 -9.53 6.73
CA ALA A 278 -16.10 -10.21 7.21
C ALA A 278 -16.09 -11.73 6.98
N ASP A 279 -15.39 -12.18 5.95
CA ASP A 279 -15.10 -13.60 5.69
C ASP A 279 -13.61 -13.88 5.86
N LEU A 280 -13.24 -14.46 7.00
CA LEU A 280 -11.86 -14.81 7.33
C LEU A 280 -11.31 -16.01 6.52
N SER A 281 -12.15 -16.69 5.76
CA SER A 281 -11.70 -17.69 4.78
C SER A 281 -11.20 -17.04 3.48
N ARG A 282 -11.42 -15.74 3.33
CA ARG A 282 -10.98 -14.95 2.19
C ARG A 282 -10.38 -13.66 2.67
N THR A 283 -9.10 -13.68 2.93
CA THR A 283 -8.37 -12.53 3.48
C THR A 283 -7.92 -11.61 2.35
N ILE A 284 -8.74 -10.65 1.96
CA ILE A 284 -8.44 -9.71 0.88
C ILE A 284 -7.56 -8.57 1.39
N TYR A 285 -8.09 -7.83 2.36
CA TYR A 285 -7.43 -6.72 3.07
C TYR A 285 -7.97 -6.66 4.49
N SER A 286 -7.19 -6.01 5.38
CA SER A 286 -7.63 -5.65 6.72
C SER A 286 -7.63 -4.13 6.87
N ASP A 287 -8.59 -3.64 7.64
CA ASP A 287 -8.66 -2.24 8.02
C ASP A 287 -7.76 -1.97 9.23
N ALA A 288 -6.45 -2.12 9.03
CA ALA A 288 -5.42 -1.96 10.07
C ALA A 288 -5.46 -0.59 10.78
N VAL A 289 -6.18 0.38 10.22
CA VAL A 289 -6.45 1.68 10.83
C VAL A 289 -7.07 1.57 12.23
N PHE A 290 -7.87 0.54 12.49
CA PHE A 290 -8.45 0.34 13.82
C PHE A 290 -7.38 0.02 14.89
N TYR A 291 -6.28 -0.65 14.55
CA TYR A 291 -5.14 -0.81 15.47
C TYR A 291 -4.45 0.53 15.77
N TYR A 292 -4.38 1.43 14.78
CA TYR A 292 -3.85 2.77 14.99
C TYR A 292 -4.75 3.60 15.93
N LEU A 293 -6.07 3.45 15.81
CA LEU A 293 -7.02 4.17 16.64
C LEU A 293 -7.09 3.64 18.09
N PHE A 294 -6.71 2.37 18.31
CA PHE A 294 -6.73 1.68 19.61
C PHE A 294 -5.34 1.18 20.03
N PRO A 295 -4.38 2.08 20.31
CA PRO A 295 -3.01 1.69 20.65
C PRO A 295 -2.87 0.98 22.00
N GLU A 296 -3.87 1.10 22.86
CA GLU A 296 -3.93 0.43 24.17
C GLU A 296 -4.39 -1.03 24.06
N LEU A 297 -4.99 -1.42 22.91
CA LEU A 297 -5.36 -2.80 22.63
C LEU A 297 -4.20 -3.52 21.96
N THR A 298 -4.00 -4.78 22.31
CA THR A 298 -2.94 -5.60 21.71
C THR A 298 -3.47 -6.30 20.46
N PRO A 299 -2.83 -6.19 19.29
CA PRO A 299 -3.21 -6.98 18.13
C PRO A 299 -3.21 -8.48 18.44
N ALA A 300 -4.33 -9.15 18.19
CA ALA A 300 -4.47 -10.58 18.46
C ALA A 300 -3.83 -11.46 17.38
N THR A 301 -3.53 -10.88 16.21
CA THR A 301 -3.01 -11.64 15.07
C THR A 301 -1.62 -11.17 14.65
N TYR A 302 -0.84 -12.13 14.12
CA TYR A 302 0.38 -11.85 13.35
C TYR A 302 0.07 -11.22 11.98
N TYR A 303 -1.09 -11.54 11.41
CA TYR A 303 -1.49 -11.12 10.05
C TYR A 303 -2.23 -9.78 10.10
N ILE A 304 -1.54 -8.70 10.45
CA ILE A 304 -2.14 -7.36 10.58
C ILE A 304 -2.84 -6.90 9.29
N GLU A 305 -2.26 -7.22 8.13
CA GLU A 305 -2.82 -6.84 6.83
C GLU A 305 -3.64 -7.95 6.17
N MET A 306 -3.82 -9.09 6.83
CA MET A 306 -4.60 -10.23 6.32
C MET A 306 -4.19 -10.61 4.89
N ASP A 307 -2.89 -10.90 4.71
CA ASP A 307 -2.34 -11.21 3.38
C ASP A 307 -2.94 -12.50 2.79
N PRO A 308 -3.56 -12.44 1.59
CA PRO A 308 -4.22 -13.57 0.97
C PRO A 308 -3.21 -14.67 0.61
N GLY A 309 -3.65 -15.94 0.76
CA GLY A 309 -2.81 -17.12 0.55
C GLY A 309 -1.77 -17.35 1.65
N LEU A 310 -1.70 -16.47 2.64
CA LEU A 310 -0.86 -16.63 3.83
C LEU A 310 -1.70 -16.72 5.10
N ALA A 311 -2.56 -15.73 5.33
CA ALA A 311 -3.40 -15.67 6.53
C ALA A 311 -4.51 -16.74 6.50
N ASP A 312 -5.17 -16.92 5.37
CA ASP A 312 -6.29 -17.81 5.15
C ASP A 312 -5.91 -19.25 4.75
N ARG A 313 -4.63 -19.53 4.50
CA ARG A 313 -4.24 -20.89 4.09
C ARG A 313 -4.56 -21.94 5.17
N PRO A 314 -4.88 -23.17 4.76
CA PRO A 314 -5.04 -24.29 5.70
C PRO A 314 -3.79 -24.47 6.59
N GLY A 315 -4.02 -24.63 7.90
CA GLY A 315 -2.93 -24.75 8.88
C GLY A 315 -2.21 -23.46 9.22
N SER A 316 -2.71 -22.29 8.80
CA SER A 316 -2.24 -21.01 9.32
C SER A 316 -2.62 -20.85 10.79
N ARG A 317 -1.96 -19.92 11.47
CA ARG A 317 -2.31 -19.63 12.87
C ARG A 317 -3.54 -18.73 13.03
N LEU A 318 -4.20 -18.28 11.95
CA LEU A 318 -5.29 -17.30 12.05
C LEU A 318 -6.42 -17.76 12.96
N ALA A 319 -6.82 -19.05 12.88
CA ALA A 319 -7.85 -19.58 13.77
C ALA A 319 -7.46 -19.50 15.25
N SER A 320 -6.20 -19.82 15.59
CA SER A 320 -5.69 -19.68 16.97
C SER A 320 -5.54 -18.21 17.37
N ASP A 321 -5.21 -17.34 16.45
CA ASP A 321 -5.15 -15.89 16.68
C ASP A 321 -6.54 -15.34 17.01
N VAL A 322 -7.59 -15.71 16.21
CA VAL A 322 -8.98 -15.39 16.52
C VAL A 322 -9.37 -15.94 17.90
N ALA A 323 -9.06 -17.20 18.16
CA ALA A 323 -9.37 -17.84 19.45
C ALA A 323 -8.68 -17.16 20.65
N SER A 324 -7.65 -16.38 20.44
CA SER A 324 -6.93 -15.64 21.50
C SER A 324 -7.42 -14.20 21.68
N ALA A 325 -8.31 -13.72 20.82
CA ALA A 325 -8.81 -12.35 20.88
C ALA A 325 -9.90 -12.19 21.97
N ASP A 326 -10.00 -11.04 22.56
CA ASP A 326 -11.14 -10.61 23.38
C ASP A 326 -12.21 -9.96 22.50
N TRP A 327 -11.77 -9.18 21.54
CA TRP A 327 -12.58 -8.46 20.56
C TRP A 327 -12.25 -8.88 19.14
N VAL A 328 -13.27 -9.03 18.31
CA VAL A 328 -13.14 -9.26 16.86
C VAL A 328 -13.96 -8.22 16.14
N LEU A 329 -13.29 -7.41 15.31
CA LEU A 329 -13.86 -6.39 14.44
C LEU A 329 -13.74 -6.87 13.00
N LEU A 330 -14.88 -7.09 12.34
CA LEU A 330 -14.93 -7.56 10.95
C LEU A 330 -15.56 -6.50 10.06
N THR A 331 -15.00 -6.32 8.86
CA THR A 331 -15.47 -5.32 7.90
C THR A 331 -15.78 -5.93 6.54
N ASN A 332 -16.79 -5.39 5.88
CA ASN A 332 -17.15 -5.73 4.50
C ASN A 332 -16.63 -4.68 3.49
N PHE A 333 -15.68 -3.85 3.87
CA PHE A 333 -15.19 -2.76 3.01
C PHE A 333 -14.60 -3.27 1.70
N TRP A 334 -13.97 -4.43 1.72
CA TRP A 334 -13.22 -5.02 0.61
C TRP A 334 -13.88 -6.26 -0.01
N THR A 335 -15.09 -6.60 0.41
CA THR A 335 -15.76 -7.85 -0.01
C THR A 335 -15.95 -7.99 -1.52
N GLY A 336 -16.26 -6.89 -2.19
CA GLY A 336 -16.39 -6.84 -3.66
C GLY A 336 -15.06 -6.68 -4.42
N TRP A 337 -13.94 -6.72 -3.73
CA TRP A 337 -12.63 -6.51 -4.32
C TRP A 337 -12.13 -7.79 -4.98
N PHE A 338 -11.93 -7.75 -6.27
CA PHE A 338 -11.41 -8.87 -7.06
C PHE A 338 -10.10 -8.48 -7.72
N GLU A 339 -9.08 -9.30 -7.48
CA GLU A 339 -7.80 -9.21 -8.16
C GLU A 339 -7.40 -10.61 -8.65
N PRO A 340 -6.72 -10.75 -9.80
CA PRO A 340 -6.28 -12.04 -10.33
C PRO A 340 -5.04 -12.54 -9.57
N ASN A 341 -5.18 -12.75 -8.28
CA ASN A 341 -4.17 -13.25 -7.35
C ASN A 341 -4.85 -14.11 -6.28
N ALA A 342 -4.14 -14.51 -5.22
CA ALA A 342 -4.69 -15.39 -4.20
C ALA A 342 -5.89 -14.78 -3.41
N SER A 343 -6.22 -13.50 -3.57
CA SER A 343 -7.38 -12.89 -2.92
C SER A 343 -8.72 -13.37 -3.47
N ILE A 344 -8.75 -14.03 -4.63
CA ILE A 344 -9.97 -14.65 -5.16
C ILE A 344 -10.23 -16.03 -4.59
N ASP A 345 -9.20 -16.69 -4.06
CA ASP A 345 -9.31 -18.04 -3.54
C ASP A 345 -9.88 -18.03 -2.11
N ARG A 346 -10.60 -19.09 -1.77
CA ARG A 346 -11.02 -19.32 -0.39
C ARG A 346 -10.06 -20.31 0.28
N GLY A 347 -9.57 -19.90 1.42
CA GLY A 347 -8.70 -20.72 2.25
C GLY A 347 -9.48 -21.48 3.32
N SER A 348 -8.93 -21.56 4.53
CA SER A 348 -9.50 -22.27 5.68
C SER A 348 -10.69 -21.51 6.28
N ASP A 349 -11.80 -22.23 6.49
CA ASP A 349 -12.98 -21.71 7.20
C ASP A 349 -12.84 -21.77 8.74
N ALA A 350 -11.77 -22.38 9.25
CA ALA A 350 -11.56 -22.54 10.68
C ALA A 350 -11.61 -21.21 11.47
N PRO A 351 -11.05 -20.07 11.00
CA PRO A 351 -11.19 -18.80 11.71
C PRO A 351 -12.65 -18.33 11.84
N ASN A 352 -13.47 -18.49 10.79
CA ASN A 352 -14.89 -18.14 10.82
C ASN A 352 -15.65 -19.01 11.83
N GLN A 353 -15.32 -20.31 11.91
CA GLN A 353 -15.91 -21.23 12.88
C GLN A 353 -15.57 -20.81 14.32
N VAL A 354 -14.36 -20.33 14.58
CA VAL A 354 -14.01 -19.80 15.90
C VAL A 354 -14.86 -18.57 16.25
N VAL A 355 -15.03 -17.62 15.31
CA VAL A 355 -15.91 -16.47 15.54
C VAL A 355 -17.33 -16.93 15.83
N ALA A 356 -17.88 -17.85 15.02
CA ALA A 356 -19.24 -18.34 15.17
C ALA A 356 -19.50 -19.07 16.50
N THR A 357 -18.51 -19.77 17.04
CA THR A 357 -18.66 -20.62 18.23
C THR A 357 -18.22 -19.96 19.53
N GLN A 358 -17.33 -18.97 19.49
CA GLN A 358 -16.74 -18.40 20.71
C GLN A 358 -17.06 -16.92 20.91
N PHE A 359 -17.67 -16.25 19.93
CA PHE A 359 -17.89 -14.81 20.00
C PHE A 359 -19.36 -14.46 19.86
N CYS A 360 -19.83 -13.51 20.68
CA CYS A 360 -21.16 -12.95 20.67
C CYS A 360 -21.12 -11.59 19.95
N LYS A 361 -22.09 -11.36 19.04
CA LYS A 361 -22.19 -10.09 18.31
C LYS A 361 -22.62 -8.99 19.25
N VAL A 362 -21.84 -7.91 19.33
CA VAL A 362 -22.07 -6.72 20.17
C VAL A 362 -22.67 -5.60 19.36
N GLY A 363 -22.34 -5.49 18.09
CA GLY A 363 -22.85 -4.47 17.19
C GLY A 363 -22.74 -4.87 15.73
N ASP A 364 -23.60 -4.25 14.91
CA ASP A 364 -23.69 -4.47 13.47
C ASP A 364 -24.21 -3.17 12.84
N TRP A 365 -23.45 -2.58 11.92
CA TRP A 365 -23.77 -1.27 11.35
C TRP A 365 -23.83 -1.34 9.82
N ASP A 366 -24.79 -0.59 9.27
CA ASP A 366 -25.00 -0.37 7.84
C ASP A 366 -25.02 -1.67 7.03
N ASN A 367 -25.93 -2.61 7.42
CA ASN A 367 -26.09 -3.92 6.79
C ASN A 367 -24.80 -4.77 6.82
N SER A 368 -24.21 -4.90 7.99
CA SER A 368 -22.99 -5.65 8.24
C SER A 368 -21.75 -5.10 7.49
N LEU A 369 -21.74 -3.80 7.21
CA LEU A 369 -20.55 -3.12 6.70
C LEU A 369 -19.42 -3.18 7.73
N VAL A 370 -19.77 -3.00 9.02
CA VAL A 370 -18.88 -3.23 10.17
C VAL A 370 -19.61 -4.07 11.22
N MET A 371 -18.94 -5.06 11.75
CA MET A 371 -19.45 -5.94 12.79
C MET A 371 -18.46 -6.01 13.94
N LEU A 372 -18.95 -5.90 15.17
CA LEU A 372 -18.15 -6.04 16.38
C LEU A 372 -18.63 -7.25 17.18
N TYR A 373 -17.68 -8.06 17.59
CA TYR A 373 -17.90 -9.22 18.42
C TYR A 373 -17.02 -9.14 19.67
N HIS A 374 -17.55 -9.66 20.77
CA HIS A 374 -16.83 -9.87 22.00
C HIS A 374 -16.85 -11.35 22.35
N ARG A 375 -15.84 -11.86 23.00
CA ARG A 375 -15.81 -13.23 23.49
C ARG A 375 -17.04 -13.46 24.37
N CYS A 376 -17.81 -14.53 24.11
CA CYS A 376 -18.96 -14.85 24.92
C CYS A 376 -18.53 -15.22 26.34
N ALA A 377 -19.27 -14.72 27.33
CA ALA A 377 -19.07 -15.12 28.73
C ALA A 377 -19.38 -16.61 28.88
N HIS A 378 -18.65 -17.28 29.80
CA HIS A 378 -18.97 -18.66 30.17
C HIS A 378 -20.38 -18.70 30.76
N GLY A 379 -21.31 -19.36 30.07
CA GLY A 379 -22.73 -19.44 30.47
C GLY A 379 -23.71 -18.83 29.48
N ASP A 380 -23.31 -17.90 28.66
CA ASP A 380 -24.09 -17.45 27.52
C ASP A 380 -23.99 -18.53 26.42
N GLY A 381 -24.88 -19.50 26.48
CA GLY A 381 -24.90 -20.64 25.57
C GLY A 381 -24.75 -20.16 24.14
N VAL A 382 -23.77 -20.70 23.41
CA VAL A 382 -23.63 -20.51 21.96
C VAL A 382 -25.01 -20.76 21.38
N SER A 383 -25.65 -19.70 20.86
CA SER A 383 -26.98 -19.86 20.29
C SER A 383 -26.91 -20.93 19.20
N PRO A 384 -27.70 -22.02 19.27
CA PRO A 384 -27.73 -23.07 18.24
C PRO A 384 -28.02 -22.50 16.85
N ALA A 385 -28.61 -21.29 16.77
CA ALA A 385 -28.78 -20.52 15.56
C ALA A 385 -27.44 -20.18 14.86
N LEU A 386 -26.30 -20.13 15.57
CA LEU A 386 -25.00 -19.88 14.98
C LEU A 386 -24.35 -21.09 14.32
N VAL A 387 -24.68 -22.32 14.72
CA VAL A 387 -24.10 -23.55 14.17
C VAL A 387 -24.72 -23.92 12.81
N GLY A 388 -26.03 -23.64 12.60
CA GLY A 388 -26.72 -23.85 11.30
C GLY A 388 -26.49 -22.73 10.28
N VAL A 389 -25.97 -21.61 10.72
CA VAL A 389 -25.81 -20.35 9.97
C VAL A 389 -24.62 -20.39 9.00
N GLY A 390 -23.68 -21.31 9.12
CA GLY A 390 -22.52 -21.35 8.23
C GLY A 390 -22.86 -21.57 6.75
N ALA A 391 -23.74 -22.51 6.43
CA ALA A 391 -24.17 -22.77 5.04
C ALA A 391 -25.18 -21.74 4.54
N GLN A 392 -26.13 -21.35 5.39
CA GLN A 392 -27.13 -20.33 5.06
C GLN A 392 -26.49 -18.94 4.94
N ARG A 393 -25.60 -18.57 5.86
CA ARG A 393 -24.79 -17.34 5.73
C ARG A 393 -23.92 -17.34 4.48
N ARG A 394 -23.43 -18.49 4.06
CA ARG A 394 -22.64 -18.58 2.82
C ARG A 394 -23.54 -18.30 1.62
N ALA A 395 -24.75 -18.86 1.56
CA ALA A 395 -25.72 -18.63 0.50
C ALA A 395 -26.26 -17.19 0.52
N ASP A 396 -26.64 -16.69 1.70
CA ASP A 396 -27.11 -15.32 1.88
C ASP A 396 -26.00 -14.29 1.62
N PHE A 397 -24.79 -14.60 2.02
CA PHE A 397 -23.60 -13.81 1.75
C PHE A 397 -23.23 -13.79 0.26
N GLU A 398 -23.32 -14.93 -0.44
CA GLU A 398 -23.12 -15.02 -1.88
C GLU A 398 -24.20 -14.27 -2.66
N HIS A 399 -25.44 -14.32 -2.20
CA HIS A 399 -26.55 -13.57 -2.80
C HIS A 399 -26.45 -12.08 -2.52
N GLU A 400 -26.03 -11.68 -1.31
CA GLU A 400 -25.70 -10.29 -0.99
C GLU A 400 -24.44 -9.81 -1.70
N LEU A 401 -23.45 -10.68 -1.93
CA LEU A 401 -22.26 -10.33 -2.70
C LEU A 401 -22.61 -9.91 -4.13
N VAL A 402 -23.55 -10.59 -4.77
CA VAL A 402 -24.01 -10.22 -6.11
C VAL A 402 -24.70 -8.84 -6.08
N LYS A 403 -25.55 -8.59 -5.07
CA LYS A 403 -26.19 -7.28 -4.87
C LYS A 403 -25.17 -6.18 -4.53
N ARG A 404 -24.19 -6.49 -3.70
CA ARG A 404 -23.16 -5.54 -3.24
C ARG A 404 -22.01 -5.38 -4.24
N HIS A 405 -21.88 -6.27 -5.22
CA HIS A 405 -20.93 -6.09 -6.30
C HIS A 405 -21.18 -4.79 -7.06
N MET A 406 -22.43 -4.43 -7.27
CA MET A 406 -22.81 -3.12 -7.82
C MET A 406 -22.50 -1.97 -6.83
N THR A 407 -22.74 -2.16 -5.56
CA THR A 407 -22.52 -1.13 -4.53
C THR A 407 -21.03 -0.97 -4.20
N SER A 408 -20.23 -2.05 -4.20
CA SER A 408 -18.78 -1.96 -3.94
C SER A 408 -18.01 -1.43 -5.14
N GLN A 409 -18.46 -1.67 -6.37
CA GLN A 409 -17.96 -0.93 -7.52
C GLN A 409 -18.25 0.57 -7.40
N GLN A 410 -19.44 0.94 -6.95
CA GLN A 410 -19.77 2.33 -6.65
C GLN A 410 -18.98 2.89 -5.48
N LEU A 411 -18.72 2.09 -4.43
CA LEU A 411 -17.89 2.46 -3.28
C LEU A 411 -16.42 2.59 -3.64
N SER A 412 -15.87 1.68 -4.46
CA SER A 412 -14.48 1.77 -4.94
C SER A 412 -14.27 2.98 -5.84
N VAL A 413 -15.27 3.33 -6.63
CA VAL A 413 -15.30 4.57 -7.42
C VAL A 413 -15.38 5.81 -6.54
N ALA A 414 -16.09 5.76 -5.41
CA ALA A 414 -16.18 6.88 -4.48
C ALA A 414 -14.95 7.03 -3.54
N GLN A 415 -14.17 5.97 -3.35
CA GLN A 415 -12.88 6.00 -2.63
C GLN A 415 -11.72 6.43 -3.53
N GLY A 416 -11.91 6.41 -4.82
CA GLY A 416 -11.01 6.92 -5.85
C GLY A 416 -11.15 8.40 -6.03
#